data_09cc53fadd49682c7ecca7abf42525b0
#
_entry.id   09cc53fadd49682c7ecca7abf42525b0
#
_cell.length_a   1.000
_cell.length_b   1.000
_cell.length_c   1.000
_cell.angle_alpha   90.00
_cell.angle_beta   90.00
_cell.angle_gamma   90.00
#
_symmetry.space_group_name_H-M   'P 1'
#
loop_
_entity.id
_entity.type
_entity.pdbx_description
1 polymer ?
#
loop_
_entity_poly.entity_id
_entity_poly.type
_entity_poly.pdbx_seq_one_letter_code
_entity_poly.pdbx_strand_id
1 'polypeptide(L)'
;TGDGAGILMQLPHRFFVGVCDFVLPESGRYGVGMLYMPSDSVQRVACEEEIERIIEQEQQEVLGWRDVPVNNAELGSTAVSAEPVMRQVFIGKGPGIGPDPLDFERILYIIRKRASNAIRYSGKAPDYYAASMSSKTIVYKGMFVSPQVGPYYIDLLDERLESAIAL
;
A
#
# COMPACT_ATOMS: atom_id res chain seq x y z
N THR A 1 12.43 -10.23 18.29
CA THR A 1 11.68 -9.07 17.79
C THR A 1 12.68 -8.06 17.27
N GLY A 2 12.60 -7.72 15.98
CA GLY A 2 13.45 -6.68 15.39
C GLY A 2 12.94 -5.28 15.70
N ASP A 3 13.82 -4.30 15.57
CA ASP A 3 13.48 -2.87 15.76
C ASP A 3 12.67 -2.29 14.60
N GLY A 4 12.48 -3.07 13.56
CA GLY A 4 11.83 -2.72 12.31
C GLY A 4 12.80 -2.77 11.13
N ALA A 5 12.35 -3.37 10.03
CA ALA A 5 13.08 -3.40 8.77
C ALA A 5 12.11 -3.26 7.60
N GLY A 6 12.61 -2.83 6.46
CA GLY A 6 11.81 -2.68 5.26
C GLY A 6 12.64 -2.27 4.07
N ILE A 7 11.98 -2.14 2.95
CA ILE A 7 12.56 -1.67 1.70
C ILE A 7 11.66 -0.59 1.10
N LEU A 8 12.26 0.54 0.74
CA LEU A 8 11.64 1.55 -0.12
C LEU A 8 12.21 1.36 -1.52
N MET A 9 11.34 1.24 -2.51
CA MET A 9 11.76 1.02 -3.88
C MET A 9 10.91 1.83 -4.86
N GLN A 10 11.40 1.99 -6.08
CA GLN A 10 10.60 2.57 -7.16
C GLN A 10 9.39 1.69 -7.44
N LEU A 11 8.25 2.30 -7.81
CA LEU A 11 7.03 1.58 -8.13
C LEU A 11 7.28 0.59 -9.29
N PRO A 12 7.18 -0.74 -9.06
CA PRO A 12 7.54 -1.73 -10.08
C PRO A 12 6.37 -1.99 -11.04
N HIS A 13 6.17 -1.10 -12.02
CA HIS A 13 5.03 -1.13 -12.94
C HIS A 13 4.89 -2.48 -13.66
N ARG A 14 5.98 -3.03 -14.20
CA ARG A 14 5.95 -4.33 -14.93
C ARG A 14 5.49 -5.48 -14.04
N PHE A 15 5.90 -5.48 -12.77
CA PHE A 15 5.44 -6.45 -11.80
C PHE A 15 3.93 -6.32 -11.58
N PHE A 16 3.43 -5.11 -11.30
CA PHE A 16 2.00 -4.91 -11.02
C PHE A 16 1.11 -5.24 -12.21
N VAL A 17 1.52 -4.94 -13.44
CA VAL A 17 0.79 -5.36 -14.66
C VAL A 17 0.64 -6.89 -14.73
N GLY A 18 1.62 -7.64 -14.21
CA GLY A 18 1.61 -9.10 -14.24
C GLY A 18 0.88 -9.79 -13.08
N VAL A 19 0.55 -9.06 -11.99
CA VAL A 19 -0.04 -9.67 -10.77
C VAL A 19 -1.42 -9.08 -10.38
N CYS A 20 -1.82 -7.95 -10.96
CA CYS A 20 -3.16 -7.40 -10.77
C CYS A 20 -4.15 -8.07 -11.73
N ASP A 21 -5.37 -8.29 -11.27
CA ASP A 21 -6.50 -8.82 -12.04
C ASP A 21 -7.36 -7.73 -12.70
N PHE A 22 -6.92 -6.48 -12.60
CA PHE A 22 -7.51 -5.30 -13.23
C PHE A 22 -6.49 -4.56 -14.10
N VAL A 23 -7.01 -3.74 -15.03
CA VAL A 23 -6.17 -3.02 -16.00
C VAL A 23 -5.49 -1.82 -15.33
N LEU A 24 -4.17 -1.73 -15.45
CA LEU A 24 -3.40 -0.57 -15.01
C LEU A 24 -3.09 0.36 -16.20
N PRO A 25 -3.25 1.69 -16.01
CA PRO A 25 -2.77 2.66 -16.99
C PRO A 25 -1.23 2.70 -17.01
N GLU A 26 -0.67 3.48 -17.90
CA GLU A 26 0.78 3.66 -18.02
C GLU A 26 1.43 4.13 -16.71
N SER A 27 2.71 3.80 -16.54
CA SER A 27 3.51 4.26 -15.40
C SER A 27 3.43 5.78 -15.21
N GLY A 28 3.25 6.22 -13.96
CA GLY A 28 3.04 7.63 -13.61
C GLY A 28 1.60 8.13 -13.77
N ARG A 29 0.69 7.30 -14.31
CA ARG A 29 -0.74 7.61 -14.41
C ARG A 29 -1.57 7.02 -13.28
N TYR A 30 -0.95 6.33 -12.36
CA TYR A 30 -1.57 5.80 -11.15
C TYR A 30 -0.59 5.81 -9.98
N GLY A 31 -1.13 5.75 -8.77
CA GLY A 31 -0.38 5.57 -7.53
C GLY A 31 -0.82 4.31 -6.80
N VAL A 32 0.01 3.84 -5.89
CA VAL A 32 -0.27 2.66 -5.06
C VAL A 32 -0.17 3.03 -3.58
N GLY A 33 -1.23 2.74 -2.83
CA GLY A 33 -1.23 2.79 -1.37
C GLY A 33 -0.85 1.42 -0.80
N MET A 34 0.21 1.33 0.01
CA MET A 34 0.55 0.15 0.81
C MET A 34 -0.05 0.30 2.20
N LEU A 35 -1.04 -0.51 2.53
CA LEU A 35 -1.91 -0.34 3.69
C LEU A 35 -1.85 -1.56 4.60
N TYR A 36 -1.75 -1.31 5.90
CA TYR A 36 -1.91 -2.30 6.96
C TYR A 36 -3.29 -2.13 7.55
N MET A 37 -4.11 -3.16 7.36
CA MET A 37 -5.53 -3.15 7.62
C MET A 37 -5.88 -4.03 8.83
N PRO A 38 -7.01 -3.79 9.50
CA PRO A 38 -7.50 -4.66 10.55
C PRO A 38 -7.65 -6.12 10.08
N SER A 39 -7.34 -7.07 10.95
CA SER A 39 -7.58 -8.49 10.70
C SER A 39 -9.07 -8.83 10.66
N ASP A 40 -9.90 -8.10 11.42
CA ASP A 40 -11.36 -8.22 11.37
C ASP A 40 -11.89 -7.77 10.01
N SER A 41 -12.64 -8.65 9.33
CA SER A 41 -13.11 -8.43 7.97
C SER A 41 -14.15 -7.31 7.86
N VAL A 42 -14.99 -7.13 8.87
CA VAL A 42 -16.02 -6.08 8.87
C VAL A 42 -15.37 -4.70 9.03
N GLN A 43 -14.42 -4.58 9.95
CA GLN A 43 -13.66 -3.35 10.11
C GLN A 43 -12.81 -3.05 8.85
N ARG A 44 -12.24 -4.08 8.23
CA ARG A 44 -11.44 -3.92 7.00
C ARG A 44 -12.27 -3.38 5.85
N VAL A 45 -13.45 -3.95 5.59
CA VAL A 45 -14.38 -3.46 4.56
C VAL A 45 -14.76 -2.01 4.83
N ALA A 46 -15.11 -1.66 6.07
CA ALA A 46 -15.44 -0.28 6.42
C ALA A 46 -14.26 0.70 6.21
N CYS A 47 -13.01 0.24 6.40
CA CYS A 47 -11.82 1.03 6.08
C CYS A 47 -11.66 1.22 4.57
N GLU A 48 -11.90 0.17 3.78
CA GLU A 48 -11.82 0.22 2.31
C GLU A 48 -12.85 1.19 1.74
N GLU A 49 -14.11 1.08 2.15
CA GLU A 49 -15.18 2.00 1.75
C GLU A 49 -14.86 3.46 2.09
N GLU A 50 -14.29 3.72 3.27
CA GLU A 50 -13.89 5.07 3.68
C GLU A 50 -12.73 5.60 2.81
N ILE A 51 -11.76 4.75 2.46
CA ILE A 51 -10.64 5.11 1.58
C ILE A 51 -11.15 5.41 0.17
N GLU A 52 -12.01 4.56 -0.39
CA GLU A 52 -12.63 4.77 -1.70
C GLU A 52 -13.41 6.08 -1.77
N ARG A 53 -14.24 6.33 -0.75
CA ARG A 53 -14.98 7.59 -0.62
C ARG A 53 -14.07 8.82 -0.61
N ILE A 54 -12.91 8.74 0.05
CA ILE A 54 -11.92 9.83 0.07
C ILE A 54 -11.26 9.99 -1.29
N ILE A 55 -10.90 8.90 -1.97
CA ILE A 55 -10.31 8.91 -3.31
C ILE A 55 -11.27 9.61 -4.30
N GLU A 56 -12.55 9.24 -4.27
CA GLU A 56 -13.59 9.86 -5.11
C GLU A 56 -13.78 11.36 -4.79
N GLN A 57 -13.77 11.74 -3.53
CA GLN A 57 -13.87 13.16 -3.12
C GLN A 57 -12.69 14.00 -3.60
N GLU A 58 -11.50 13.39 -3.72
CA GLU A 58 -10.32 14.03 -4.31
C GLU A 58 -10.32 13.91 -5.84
N GLN A 59 -11.44 13.49 -6.45
CA GLN A 59 -11.63 13.36 -7.90
C GLN A 59 -10.62 12.42 -8.56
N GLN A 60 -10.22 11.37 -7.81
CA GLN A 60 -9.39 10.30 -8.33
C GLN A 60 -10.22 9.02 -8.54
N GLU A 61 -9.68 8.05 -9.26
CA GLU A 61 -10.33 6.79 -9.59
C GLU A 61 -9.74 5.64 -8.78
N VAL A 62 -10.59 4.77 -8.21
CA VAL A 62 -10.14 3.49 -7.66
C VAL A 62 -10.04 2.49 -8.81
N LEU A 63 -8.83 2.07 -9.17
CA LEU A 63 -8.59 1.08 -10.21
C LEU A 63 -8.81 -0.35 -9.71
N GLY A 64 -8.51 -0.59 -8.45
CA GLY A 64 -8.70 -1.89 -7.82
C GLY A 64 -7.91 -2.06 -6.53
N TRP A 65 -8.09 -3.21 -5.90
CA TRP A 65 -7.45 -3.64 -4.68
C TRP A 65 -6.69 -4.95 -4.89
N ARG A 66 -5.57 -5.09 -4.21
CA ARG A 66 -4.78 -6.31 -4.23
C ARG A 66 -4.38 -6.71 -2.81
N ASP A 67 -4.54 -7.98 -2.47
CA ASP A 67 -3.93 -8.55 -1.26
C ASP A 67 -2.43 -8.73 -1.49
N VAL A 68 -1.63 -8.33 -0.51
CA VAL A 68 -0.18 -8.57 -0.54
C VAL A 68 0.09 -9.97 -0.02
N PRO A 69 0.64 -10.88 -0.83
CA PRO A 69 0.93 -12.22 -0.37
C PRO A 69 2.11 -12.21 0.61
N VAL A 70 1.93 -12.88 1.75
CA VAL A 70 2.95 -12.97 2.80
C VAL A 70 3.19 -14.43 3.21
N ASN A 71 4.41 -14.70 3.70
CA ASN A 71 4.77 -15.96 4.32
C ASN A 71 5.20 -15.71 5.78
N ASN A 72 4.34 -16.06 6.70
CA ASN A 72 4.57 -15.87 8.14
C ASN A 72 5.15 -17.10 8.88
N ALA A 73 5.60 -18.12 8.13
CA ALA A 73 6.07 -19.39 8.71
C ALA A 73 7.26 -19.22 9.67
N GLU A 74 8.09 -18.18 9.47
CA GLU A 74 9.25 -17.89 10.33
C GLU A 74 8.94 -16.90 11.46
N LEU A 75 7.69 -16.47 11.59
CA LEU A 75 7.29 -15.54 12.65
C LEU A 75 6.91 -16.28 13.92
N GLY A 76 7.25 -15.70 15.07
CA GLY A 76 6.78 -16.20 16.37
C GLY A 76 5.27 -16.00 16.54
N SER A 77 4.62 -16.86 17.33
CA SER A 77 3.17 -16.87 17.54
C SER A 77 2.58 -15.50 17.94
N THR A 78 3.29 -14.74 18.77
CA THR A 78 2.88 -13.38 19.17
C THR A 78 2.87 -12.42 17.98
N ALA A 79 3.82 -12.51 17.05
CA ALA A 79 3.86 -11.69 15.86
C ALA A 79 2.72 -12.06 14.90
N VAL A 80 2.48 -13.35 14.71
CA VAL A 80 1.36 -13.84 13.88
C VAL A 80 0.01 -13.40 14.45
N SER A 81 -0.19 -13.43 15.76
CA SER A 81 -1.46 -13.00 16.37
C SER A 81 -1.74 -11.50 16.25
N ALA A 82 -0.73 -10.69 16.01
CA ALA A 82 -0.83 -9.24 15.80
C ALA A 82 -0.61 -8.82 14.34
N GLU A 83 -0.54 -9.80 13.43
CA GLU A 83 -0.27 -9.55 12.01
C GLU A 83 -1.44 -8.80 11.36
N PRO A 84 -1.22 -7.64 10.75
CA PRO A 84 -2.25 -6.96 9.99
C PRO A 84 -2.50 -7.65 8.64
N VAL A 85 -3.66 -7.44 8.05
CA VAL A 85 -3.87 -7.77 6.65
C VAL A 85 -3.26 -6.66 5.79
N MET A 86 -2.32 -7.01 4.92
CA MET A 86 -1.70 -6.03 4.04
C MET A 86 -2.40 -5.98 2.70
N ARG A 87 -2.87 -4.80 2.32
CA ARG A 87 -3.54 -4.56 1.06
C ARG A 87 -2.93 -3.39 0.30
N GLN A 88 -3.03 -3.45 -1.00
CA GLN A 88 -2.66 -2.37 -1.91
C GLN A 88 -3.92 -1.82 -2.57
N VAL A 89 -4.10 -0.48 -2.52
CA VAL A 89 -5.09 0.25 -3.30
C VAL A 89 -4.40 0.91 -4.48
N PHE A 90 -4.95 0.73 -5.68
CA PHE A 90 -4.46 1.34 -6.90
C PHE A 90 -5.36 2.52 -7.27
N ILE A 91 -4.76 3.70 -7.41
CA ILE A 91 -5.46 4.97 -7.57
C ILE A 91 -5.07 5.57 -8.92
N GLY A 92 -6.01 5.65 -9.85
CA GLY A 92 -5.83 6.28 -11.15
C GLY A 92 -5.78 7.81 -11.03
N LYS A 93 -4.92 8.45 -11.82
CA LYS A 93 -4.82 9.90 -11.91
C LYS A 93 -6.06 10.46 -12.60
N GLY A 94 -6.90 11.18 -11.85
CA GLY A 94 -8.11 11.83 -12.33
C GLY A 94 -7.87 13.03 -13.23
N PRO A 95 -8.94 13.57 -13.84
CA PRO A 95 -8.87 14.79 -14.64
C PRO A 95 -8.55 16.00 -13.73
N GLY A 96 -7.97 17.04 -14.30
CA GLY A 96 -7.68 18.29 -13.58
C GLY A 96 -6.36 18.32 -12.80
N ILE A 97 -5.64 17.21 -12.75
CA ILE A 97 -4.28 17.19 -12.18
C ILE A 97 -3.32 17.86 -13.17
N GLY A 98 -2.59 18.86 -12.69
CA GLY A 98 -1.63 19.60 -13.48
C GLY A 98 -0.51 18.76 -14.12
N PRO A 99 0.28 19.36 -15.01
CA PRO A 99 1.36 18.67 -15.71
C PRO A 99 2.58 18.37 -14.81
N ASP A 100 2.73 19.06 -13.67
CA ASP A 100 3.82 18.81 -12.74
C ASP A 100 3.68 17.39 -12.16
N PRO A 101 4.71 16.55 -12.27
CA PRO A 101 4.71 15.22 -11.65
C PRO A 101 4.44 15.21 -10.14
N LEU A 102 4.68 16.34 -9.46
CA LEU A 102 4.39 16.49 -8.03
C LEU A 102 2.92 16.78 -7.73
N ASP A 103 2.12 17.22 -8.68
CA ASP A 103 0.71 17.53 -8.42
C ASP A 103 -0.06 16.27 -8.02
N PHE A 104 0.18 15.16 -8.71
CA PHE A 104 -0.44 13.89 -8.35
C PHE A 104 0.08 13.35 -7.01
N GLU A 105 1.38 13.48 -6.72
CA GLU A 105 1.95 13.12 -5.42
C GLU A 105 1.31 13.89 -4.26
N ARG A 106 1.01 15.19 -4.45
CA ARG A 106 0.32 16.01 -3.44
C ARG A 106 -1.08 15.50 -3.16
N ILE A 107 -1.84 15.11 -4.20
CA ILE A 107 -3.18 14.53 -4.03
C ILE A 107 -3.10 13.17 -3.32
N LEU A 108 -2.20 12.29 -3.71
CA LEU A 108 -1.99 11.01 -3.02
C LEU A 108 -1.61 11.22 -1.55
N TYR A 109 -0.79 12.22 -1.24
CA TYR A 109 -0.47 12.59 0.14
C TYR A 109 -1.72 13.05 0.91
N ILE A 110 -2.57 13.89 0.29
CA ILE A 110 -3.83 14.36 0.89
C ILE A 110 -4.74 13.18 1.18
N ILE A 111 -4.96 12.28 0.22
CA ILE A 111 -5.77 11.07 0.38
C ILE A 111 -5.24 10.24 1.57
N ARG A 112 -3.93 9.97 1.62
CA ARG A 112 -3.29 9.22 2.71
C ARG A 112 -3.54 9.87 4.08
N LYS A 113 -3.40 11.19 4.18
CA LYS A 113 -3.61 11.92 5.45
C LYS A 113 -5.06 11.94 5.86
N ARG A 114 -5.98 12.17 4.92
CA ARG A 114 -7.42 12.13 5.17
C ARG A 114 -7.85 10.75 5.65
N ALA A 115 -7.43 9.67 4.98
CA ALA A 115 -7.71 8.31 5.38
C ALA A 115 -7.17 8.00 6.79
N SER A 116 -5.94 8.41 7.10
CA SER A 116 -5.36 8.24 8.44
C SER A 116 -6.19 8.97 9.51
N ASN A 117 -6.65 10.19 9.23
CA ASN A 117 -7.49 10.95 10.17
C ASN A 117 -8.87 10.31 10.35
N ALA A 118 -9.52 9.90 9.25
CA ALA A 118 -10.87 9.36 9.28
C ALA A 118 -10.95 7.94 9.87
N ILE A 119 -9.89 7.17 9.80
CA ILE A 119 -9.86 5.76 10.22
C ILE A 119 -9.12 5.59 11.54
N ARG A 120 -7.81 5.90 11.55
CA ARG A 120 -6.94 5.64 12.70
C ARG A 120 -7.19 6.63 13.84
N TYR A 121 -7.09 7.94 13.55
CA TYR A 121 -7.17 8.97 14.58
C TYR A 121 -8.59 9.25 15.05
N SER A 122 -9.61 8.84 14.30
CA SER A 122 -11.00 8.83 14.77
C SER A 122 -11.32 7.72 15.77
N GLY A 123 -10.41 6.74 15.91
CA GLY A 123 -10.61 5.55 16.75
C GLY A 123 -11.41 4.43 16.09
N LYS A 124 -11.82 4.54 14.83
CA LYS A 124 -12.58 3.49 14.12
C LYS A 124 -11.76 2.21 13.93
N ALA A 125 -10.47 2.36 13.53
CA ALA A 125 -9.52 1.27 13.42
C ALA A 125 -8.12 1.79 13.81
N PRO A 126 -7.75 1.74 15.10
CA PRO A 126 -6.47 2.27 15.59
C PRO A 126 -5.24 1.59 14.95
N ASP A 127 -5.39 0.34 14.54
CA ASP A 127 -4.32 -0.46 13.93
C ASP A 127 -4.13 -0.17 12.44
N TYR A 128 -5.04 0.58 11.81
CA TYR A 128 -4.86 1.03 10.43
C TYR A 128 -3.60 1.86 10.25
N TYR A 129 -2.81 1.54 9.23
CA TYR A 129 -1.61 2.30 8.90
C TYR A 129 -1.33 2.28 7.39
N ALA A 130 -1.10 3.46 6.81
CA ALA A 130 -0.65 3.61 5.43
C ALA A 130 0.87 3.77 5.39
N ALA A 131 1.60 2.72 4.99
CA ALA A 131 3.06 2.73 4.91
C ALA A 131 3.56 3.70 3.82
N SER A 132 2.94 3.64 2.65
CA SER A 132 3.18 4.55 1.54
C SER A 132 1.89 4.78 0.75
N MET A 133 1.84 5.87 -0.01
CA MET A 133 0.85 6.13 -1.06
C MET A 133 1.49 7.09 -2.05
N SER A 134 1.95 6.58 -3.18
CA SER A 134 2.77 7.33 -4.14
C SER A 134 2.63 6.74 -5.55
N SER A 135 2.84 7.56 -6.57
CA SER A 135 2.98 7.13 -7.97
C SER A 135 4.43 6.79 -8.35
N LYS A 136 5.39 7.04 -7.43
CA LYS A 136 6.83 6.89 -7.67
C LYS A 136 7.46 5.76 -6.89
N THR A 137 7.04 5.56 -5.63
CA THR A 137 7.68 4.62 -4.71
C THR A 137 6.67 3.79 -3.94
N ILE A 138 7.11 2.63 -3.46
CA ILE A 138 6.36 1.77 -2.56
C ILE A 138 7.26 1.32 -1.41
N VAL A 139 6.67 1.11 -0.22
CA VAL A 139 7.37 0.70 0.99
C VAL A 139 6.80 -0.62 1.49
N TYR A 140 7.64 -1.64 1.55
CA TYR A 140 7.40 -2.89 2.28
C TYR A 140 8.17 -2.82 3.60
N LYS A 141 7.52 -2.94 4.75
CA LYS A 141 8.17 -2.86 6.06
C LYS A 141 7.39 -3.59 7.14
N GLY A 142 8.03 -3.83 8.26
CA GLY A 142 7.40 -4.43 9.44
C GLY A 142 8.36 -4.48 10.63
N MET A 143 7.88 -5.04 11.74
CA MET A 143 8.68 -5.28 12.94
C MET A 143 9.50 -6.56 12.76
N PHE A 144 10.46 -6.50 11.83
CA PHE A 144 11.34 -7.61 11.43
C PHE A 144 12.78 -7.36 11.82
N VAL A 145 13.60 -8.38 11.76
CA VAL A 145 15.04 -8.27 11.51
C VAL A 145 15.25 -8.27 9.99
N SER A 146 16.27 -7.55 9.50
CA SER A 146 16.47 -7.35 8.05
C SER A 146 16.38 -8.62 7.19
N PRO A 147 16.94 -9.79 7.60
CA PRO A 147 16.86 -11.01 6.78
C PRO A 147 15.44 -11.55 6.59
N GLN A 148 14.48 -11.16 7.43
CA GLN A 148 13.09 -11.66 7.36
C GLN A 148 12.24 -10.93 6.32
N VAL A 149 12.62 -9.74 5.87
CA VAL A 149 11.79 -8.90 4.98
C VAL A 149 11.52 -9.60 3.65
N GLY A 150 12.56 -10.13 3.00
CA GLY A 150 12.42 -10.83 1.72
C GLY A 150 11.58 -12.11 1.83
N PRO A 151 11.92 -13.06 2.73
CA PRO A 151 11.14 -14.28 2.92
C PRO A 151 9.68 -14.04 3.33
N TYR A 152 9.40 -12.96 4.05
CA TYR A 152 8.05 -12.63 4.49
C TYR A 152 7.18 -12.07 3.36
N TYR A 153 7.68 -11.10 2.59
CA TYR A 153 6.95 -10.51 1.45
C TYR A 153 7.25 -11.29 0.17
N ILE A 154 6.35 -12.17 -0.23
CA ILE A 154 6.50 -13.04 -1.42
C ILE A 154 6.76 -12.21 -2.68
N ASP A 155 6.15 -11.03 -2.77
CA ASP A 155 6.38 -10.09 -3.88
C ASP A 155 7.87 -9.79 -4.11
N LEU A 156 8.66 -9.67 -3.03
CA LEU A 156 10.08 -9.31 -3.11
C LEU A 156 10.96 -10.44 -3.69
N LEU A 157 10.40 -11.63 -3.86
CA LEU A 157 11.07 -12.80 -4.47
C LEU A 157 10.73 -12.95 -5.97
N ASP A 158 9.80 -12.14 -6.50
CA ASP A 158 9.39 -12.20 -7.90
C ASP A 158 10.44 -11.53 -8.80
N GLU A 159 10.96 -12.26 -9.77
CA GLU A 159 11.99 -11.77 -10.71
C GLU A 159 11.53 -10.56 -11.56
N ARG A 160 10.21 -10.35 -11.69
CA ARG A 160 9.65 -9.21 -12.40
C ARG A 160 9.67 -7.92 -11.57
N LEU A 161 9.96 -8.04 -10.27
CA LEU A 161 10.02 -6.90 -9.36
C LEU A 161 11.39 -6.21 -9.51
N GLU A 162 11.52 -5.40 -10.55
CA GLU A 162 12.70 -4.60 -10.85
C GLU A 162 12.56 -3.19 -10.30
N SER A 163 13.62 -2.66 -9.71
CA SER A 163 13.70 -1.27 -9.23
C SER A 163 15.07 -0.69 -9.53
N ALA A 164 15.10 0.53 -10.08
CA ALA A 164 16.36 1.25 -10.29
C ALA A 164 16.98 1.72 -8.96
N ILE A 165 16.17 1.89 -7.90
CA ILE A 165 16.59 2.30 -6.57
C ILE A 165 15.84 1.47 -5.54
N ALA A 166 16.58 0.88 -4.59
CA ALA A 166 16.06 0.23 -3.41
C ALA A 166 16.87 0.67 -2.19
N LEU A 167 16.22 1.11 -1.11
CA LEU A 167 16.80 1.62 0.13
C LEU A 167 16.23 0.91 1.34
#